data_962b52eeac24bf243c0a0da11c097a87
#
_entry.id   962b52eeac24bf243c0a0da11c097a87
#
_cell.length_a   1.000
_cell.length_b   1.000
_cell.length_c   1.000
_cell.angle_alpha   90.00
_cell.angle_beta   90.00
_cell.angle_gamma   90.00
#
_symmetry.space_group_name_H-M   'P 1'
#
loop_
_entity.id
_entity.type
_entity.pdbx_description
1 polymer ?
#
loop_
_entity_poly.entity_id
_entity_poly.type
_entity_poly.pdbx_seq_one_letter_code
_entity_poly.pdbx_strand_id
1 'polypeptide(L)'
;CKQVNGSLFHVCGGHVFNSKFEDVLDWFWKFFDQDKEFVKTDRNSVVFMEDGKHIPYPIENHAYLFDEDTQKAIIKDLLNINKTGINGQDAKDFEDFLQQRFGKTLYNLYFKPYNTKVWRRDLSTVPLKWLKGKLPMPTVEEILYNNFNHVEEKKFVHSRFWYERQGGSQFIIDRLSQGLDITCNADIQEIKNENSHWIVNEEAFDKVVYCGNIKQLPSLLASIDFAGFTKEIDDLESHGTTSVFCQIDENPYSWIYLPSDKHESHRIICTGNFSPNNNSRENMMTGTVEFTDYISKDDILDN
;
A
#
# COMPACT_ATOMS: atom_id res chain seq x y z
N CYS A 1 -14.25 -6.97 -2.57
CA CYS A 1 -13.81 -7.97 -3.55
C CYS A 1 -14.83 -8.18 -4.65
N LYS A 2 -14.43 -8.73 -5.79
CA LYS A 2 -15.30 -9.03 -6.93
C LYS A 2 -14.97 -10.39 -7.50
N GLN A 3 -15.98 -11.20 -7.78
CA GLN A 3 -15.80 -12.45 -8.53
C GLN A 3 -16.02 -12.22 -10.02
N VAL A 4 -15.09 -12.73 -10.82
CA VAL A 4 -15.17 -12.70 -12.28
C VAL A 4 -14.78 -14.08 -12.82
N ASN A 5 -15.69 -14.75 -13.51
CA ASN A 5 -15.49 -16.10 -14.07
C ASN A 5 -14.97 -17.12 -13.03
N GLY A 6 -15.47 -17.06 -11.79
CA GLY A 6 -15.09 -17.95 -10.70
C GLY A 6 -13.81 -17.57 -9.96
N SER A 7 -13.05 -16.61 -10.45
CA SER A 7 -11.85 -16.08 -9.78
C SER A 7 -12.20 -14.87 -8.91
N LEU A 8 -11.53 -14.73 -7.76
CA LEU A 8 -11.73 -13.62 -6.84
C LEU A 8 -10.65 -12.55 -7.03
N PHE A 9 -11.06 -11.31 -7.20
CA PHE A 9 -10.19 -10.15 -7.33
C PHE A 9 -10.47 -9.11 -6.25
N HIS A 10 -9.43 -8.40 -5.83
CA HIS A 10 -9.58 -7.17 -5.08
C HIS A 10 -9.85 -6.00 -6.04
N VAL A 11 -10.84 -5.17 -5.72
CA VAL A 11 -11.23 -4.04 -6.59
C VAL A 11 -10.14 -2.97 -6.62
N CYS A 12 -9.44 -2.78 -5.50
CA CYS A 12 -8.25 -1.93 -5.38
C CYS A 12 -7.38 -2.47 -4.26
N GLY A 13 -6.06 -2.39 -4.43
CA GLY A 13 -5.09 -2.86 -3.45
C GLY A 13 -5.15 -4.37 -3.18
N GLY A 14 -4.14 -4.87 -2.51
CA GLY A 14 -4.12 -6.23 -1.95
C GLY A 14 -4.34 -6.15 -0.44
N HIS A 15 -5.58 -6.28 0.01
CA HIS A 15 -5.93 -6.18 1.41
C HIS A 15 -5.63 -7.49 2.12
N VAL A 16 -4.82 -7.44 3.16
CA VAL A 16 -4.43 -8.57 4.00
C VAL A 16 -4.51 -8.14 5.45
N PHE A 17 -4.72 -9.10 6.36
CA PHE A 17 -4.77 -8.80 7.77
C PHE A 17 -3.43 -9.06 8.45
N ASN A 18 -2.95 -8.09 9.18
CA ASN A 18 -1.82 -8.19 10.08
C ASN A 18 -1.88 -7.09 11.15
N SER A 19 -1.37 -7.35 12.34
CA SER A 19 -1.18 -6.34 13.38
C SER A 19 0.06 -6.67 14.21
N LYS A 20 0.76 -5.62 14.67
CA LYS A 20 1.83 -5.72 15.68
C LYS A 20 1.30 -5.56 17.11
N PHE A 21 0.03 -5.22 17.27
CA PHE A 21 -0.62 -4.98 18.56
C PHE A 21 -1.38 -6.24 18.97
N GLU A 22 -1.00 -6.82 20.09
CA GLU A 22 -1.61 -8.06 20.60
C GLU A 22 -3.09 -7.88 20.97
N ASP A 23 -3.44 -6.75 21.56
CA ASP A 23 -4.82 -6.40 21.89
C ASP A 23 -5.74 -6.32 20.67
N VAL A 24 -5.21 -5.84 19.52
CA VAL A 24 -5.92 -5.83 18.23
C VAL A 24 -6.09 -7.26 17.71
N LEU A 25 -5.06 -8.10 17.81
CA LEU A 25 -5.14 -9.50 17.40
C LEU A 25 -6.15 -10.26 18.27
N ASP A 26 -6.08 -10.11 19.59
CA ASP A 26 -6.99 -10.73 20.55
C ASP A 26 -8.44 -10.30 20.32
N TRP A 27 -8.66 -9.02 20.00
CA TRP A 27 -9.97 -8.53 19.64
C TRP A 27 -10.48 -9.15 18.33
N PHE A 28 -9.66 -9.17 17.30
CA PHE A 28 -10.01 -9.66 15.97
C PHE A 28 -10.39 -11.15 16.01
N TRP A 29 -9.57 -11.97 16.64
CA TRP A 29 -9.80 -13.42 16.72
C TRP A 29 -11.00 -13.84 17.59
N LYS A 30 -11.67 -12.90 18.25
CA LYS A 30 -13.00 -13.17 18.88
C LYS A 30 -14.12 -13.36 17.85
N PHE A 31 -13.94 -12.83 16.66
CA PHE A 31 -14.94 -12.89 15.59
C PHE A 31 -14.69 -14.01 14.59
N PHE A 32 -13.48 -14.59 14.57
CA PHE A 32 -13.05 -15.49 13.53
C PHE A 32 -12.31 -16.71 14.11
N ASP A 33 -12.48 -17.88 13.45
CA ASP A 33 -11.67 -19.06 13.69
C ASP A 33 -10.39 -18.97 12.84
N GLN A 34 -9.28 -18.62 13.50
CA GLN A 34 -8.00 -18.38 12.86
C GLN A 34 -7.52 -19.54 11.99
N ASP A 35 -7.68 -20.78 12.46
CA ASP A 35 -7.15 -21.95 11.79
C ASP A 35 -8.05 -22.45 10.65
N LYS A 36 -9.37 -22.30 10.80
CA LYS A 36 -10.33 -22.78 9.81
C LYS A 36 -10.64 -21.76 8.72
N GLU A 37 -10.67 -20.49 9.07
CA GLU A 37 -11.15 -19.43 8.18
C GLU A 37 -10.01 -18.66 7.51
N PHE A 38 -8.79 -18.73 8.05
CA PHE A 38 -7.65 -18.00 7.51
C PHE A 38 -6.50 -18.92 7.09
N VAL A 39 -5.65 -18.39 6.25
CA VAL A 39 -4.35 -18.96 5.89
C VAL A 39 -3.28 -17.93 6.26
N LYS A 40 -2.19 -18.40 6.85
CA LYS A 40 -1.01 -17.57 7.11
C LYS A 40 -0.06 -17.71 5.95
N THR A 41 0.18 -16.60 5.26
CA THR A 41 0.99 -16.56 4.03
C THR A 41 2.26 -15.76 4.29
N ASP A 42 3.39 -16.26 3.82
CA ASP A 42 4.63 -15.51 3.80
C ASP A 42 4.57 -14.46 2.68
N ARG A 43 4.99 -13.24 3.01
CA ARG A 43 5.17 -12.21 2.00
C ARG A 43 6.38 -12.56 1.14
N ASN A 44 6.21 -12.50 -0.15
CA ASN A 44 7.27 -12.68 -1.13
C ASN A 44 7.11 -11.60 -2.21
N SER A 45 7.76 -10.47 -2.00
CA SER A 45 7.66 -9.33 -2.90
C SER A 45 8.94 -9.19 -3.72
N VAL A 46 8.80 -8.71 -4.95
CA VAL A 46 9.90 -8.58 -5.90
C VAL A 46 9.80 -7.26 -6.65
N VAL A 47 10.96 -6.68 -6.98
CA VAL A 47 11.08 -5.58 -7.93
C VAL A 47 11.51 -6.16 -9.28
N PHE A 48 10.70 -5.96 -10.30
CA PHE A 48 11.01 -6.37 -11.67
C PHE A 48 11.75 -5.23 -12.37
N MET A 49 13.02 -5.46 -12.63
CA MET A 49 13.90 -4.47 -13.25
C MET A 49 13.79 -4.52 -14.76
N GLU A 50 14.12 -3.42 -15.44
CA GLU A 50 14.03 -3.28 -16.89
C GLU A 50 14.91 -4.27 -17.67
N ASP A 51 16.02 -4.70 -17.07
CA ASP A 51 16.91 -5.72 -17.65
C ASP A 51 16.42 -7.16 -17.43
N GLY A 52 15.20 -7.34 -16.92
CA GLY A 52 14.57 -8.63 -16.65
C GLY A 52 14.95 -9.26 -15.31
N LYS A 53 15.78 -8.60 -14.50
CA LYS A 53 16.13 -9.10 -13.18
C LYS A 53 14.97 -8.98 -12.21
N HIS A 54 14.84 -9.96 -11.36
CA HIS A 54 13.92 -10.00 -10.23
C HIS A 54 14.72 -9.78 -8.94
N ILE A 55 14.65 -8.58 -8.39
CA ILE A 55 15.34 -8.24 -7.14
C ILE A 55 14.34 -8.38 -5.99
N PRO A 56 14.59 -9.23 -4.99
CA PRO A 56 13.70 -9.34 -3.84
C PRO A 56 13.52 -7.99 -3.12
N TYR A 57 12.34 -7.77 -2.59
CA TYR A 57 12.05 -6.58 -1.77
C TYR A 57 12.38 -6.85 -0.29
N PRO A 58 12.89 -5.89 0.46
CA PRO A 58 13.24 -4.52 0.04
C PRO A 58 14.59 -4.47 -0.71
N ILE A 59 14.60 -3.70 -1.78
CA ILE A 59 15.70 -3.68 -2.77
C ILE A 59 17.06 -3.30 -2.16
N GLU A 60 17.06 -2.42 -1.14
CA GLU A 60 18.28 -1.97 -0.46
C GLU A 60 19.03 -3.11 0.25
N ASN A 61 18.35 -4.19 0.58
CA ASN A 61 18.96 -5.35 1.22
C ASN A 61 19.54 -6.38 0.22
N HIS A 62 19.39 -6.13 -1.08
CA HIS A 62 19.75 -7.07 -2.13
C HIS A 62 20.69 -6.45 -3.18
N ALA A 63 21.52 -5.48 -2.76
CA ALA A 63 22.50 -4.82 -3.62
C ALA A 63 23.49 -5.80 -4.27
N TYR A 64 23.76 -6.93 -3.64
CA TYR A 64 24.64 -8.00 -4.15
C TYR A 64 24.13 -8.66 -5.45
N LEU A 65 22.89 -8.42 -5.85
CA LEU A 65 22.31 -8.96 -7.10
C LEU A 65 22.53 -8.03 -8.31
N PHE A 66 23.03 -6.81 -8.09
CA PHE A 66 23.38 -5.90 -9.16
C PHE A 66 24.79 -6.21 -9.75
N ASP A 67 25.14 -5.54 -10.83
CA ASP A 67 26.49 -5.60 -11.37
C ASP A 67 27.51 -4.95 -10.42
N GLU A 68 28.79 -5.24 -10.65
CA GLU A 68 29.88 -4.83 -9.76
C GLU A 68 29.98 -3.31 -9.60
N ASP A 69 29.77 -2.54 -10.68
CA ASP A 69 29.88 -1.08 -10.64
C ASP A 69 28.71 -0.47 -9.87
N THR A 70 27.50 -0.99 -10.05
CA THR A 70 26.32 -0.61 -9.29
C THR A 70 26.48 -0.96 -7.80
N GLN A 71 26.99 -2.15 -7.46
CA GLN A 71 27.27 -2.53 -6.08
C GLN A 71 28.26 -1.55 -5.41
N LYS A 72 29.37 -1.23 -6.10
CA LYS A 72 30.38 -0.27 -5.59
C LYS A 72 29.77 1.11 -5.37
N ALA A 73 28.91 1.57 -6.28
CA ALA A 73 28.23 2.85 -6.16
C ALA A 73 27.28 2.89 -4.94
N ILE A 74 26.47 1.83 -4.74
CA ILE A 74 25.59 1.70 -3.58
C ILE A 74 26.40 1.71 -2.27
N ILE A 75 27.45 0.90 -2.19
CA ILE A 75 28.30 0.83 -1.00
C ILE A 75 28.94 2.21 -0.71
N LYS A 76 29.42 2.90 -1.73
CA LYS A 76 30.01 4.25 -1.59
C LYS A 76 28.99 5.25 -1.05
N ASP A 77 27.75 5.22 -1.56
CA ASP A 77 26.67 6.08 -1.07
C ASP A 77 26.37 5.79 0.41
N LEU A 78 26.18 4.53 0.77
CA LEU A 78 25.89 4.11 2.15
C LEU A 78 27.03 4.49 3.13
N LEU A 79 28.27 4.27 2.75
CA LEU A 79 29.42 4.66 3.57
C LEU A 79 29.51 6.18 3.75
N ASN A 80 29.16 6.95 2.72
CA ASN A 80 29.11 8.41 2.82
C ASN A 80 28.00 8.87 3.78
N ILE A 81 26.80 8.28 3.69
CA ILE A 81 25.68 8.52 4.62
C ILE A 81 26.13 8.24 6.06
N ASN A 82 26.75 7.09 6.31
CA ASN A 82 27.25 6.72 7.64
C ASN A 82 28.29 7.70 8.16
N LYS A 83 29.22 8.13 7.30
CA LYS A 83 30.29 9.08 7.65
C LYS A 83 29.76 10.47 7.98
N THR A 84 28.76 10.94 7.25
CA THR A 84 28.19 12.29 7.45
C THR A 84 27.16 12.34 8.57
N GLY A 85 26.62 11.19 8.98
CA GLY A 85 25.52 11.09 9.93
C GLY A 85 24.18 11.58 9.39
N ILE A 86 24.11 11.93 8.11
CA ILE A 86 22.87 12.36 7.44
C ILE A 86 22.03 11.12 7.20
N ASN A 87 20.84 11.06 7.81
CA ASN A 87 20.00 9.86 7.83
C ASN A 87 18.52 10.15 7.48
N GLY A 88 18.24 11.27 6.85
CA GLY A 88 16.89 11.69 6.46
C GLY A 88 16.07 12.37 7.55
N GLN A 89 16.61 12.60 8.75
CA GLN A 89 15.87 13.27 9.83
C GLN A 89 15.63 14.76 9.53
N ASP A 90 16.57 15.41 8.84
CA ASP A 90 16.52 16.83 8.47
C ASP A 90 16.16 17.04 6.99
N ALA A 91 15.61 16.02 6.34
CA ALA A 91 15.20 16.11 4.94
C ALA A 91 14.07 17.14 4.76
N LYS A 92 14.10 17.87 3.64
CA LYS A 92 13.13 18.93 3.33
C LYS A 92 11.84 18.36 2.76
N ASP A 93 11.98 17.34 1.93
CA ASP A 93 10.93 16.74 1.12
C ASP A 93 11.23 15.24 0.92
N PHE A 94 10.36 14.55 0.23
CA PHE A 94 10.47 13.10 0.05
C PHE A 94 11.65 12.69 -0.84
N GLU A 95 12.00 13.48 -1.85
CA GLU A 95 13.20 13.25 -2.67
C GLU A 95 14.47 13.29 -1.81
N ASP A 96 14.62 14.39 -1.07
CA ASP A 96 15.77 14.61 -0.20
C ASP A 96 15.88 13.50 0.86
N PHE A 97 14.74 13.11 1.45
CA PHE A 97 14.65 11.99 2.38
C PHE A 97 15.18 10.68 1.78
N LEU A 98 14.71 10.31 0.59
CA LEU A 98 15.11 9.05 -0.04
C LEU A 98 16.62 9.05 -0.39
N GLN A 99 17.15 10.18 -0.87
CA GLN A 99 18.57 10.31 -1.18
C GLN A 99 19.44 10.28 0.08
N GLN A 100 19.02 10.95 1.14
CA GLN A 100 19.75 10.97 2.42
C GLN A 100 19.71 9.60 3.12
N ARG A 101 18.67 8.80 2.89
CA ARG A 101 18.48 7.51 3.54
C ARG A 101 19.12 6.35 2.81
N PHE A 102 18.97 6.30 1.50
CA PHE A 102 19.34 5.15 0.67
C PHE A 102 20.45 5.45 -0.33
N GLY A 103 20.86 6.70 -0.47
CA GLY A 103 21.86 7.14 -1.43
C GLY A 103 21.30 7.37 -2.83
N LYS A 104 22.09 8.09 -3.64
CA LYS A 104 21.66 8.50 -4.98
C LYS A 104 21.52 7.33 -5.95
N THR A 105 22.33 6.29 -5.78
CA THR A 105 22.30 5.13 -6.68
C THR A 105 20.99 4.38 -6.56
N LEU A 106 20.59 3.96 -5.34
CA LEU A 106 19.30 3.29 -5.11
C LEU A 106 18.11 4.22 -5.39
N TYR A 107 18.25 5.51 -5.07
CA TYR A 107 17.24 6.49 -5.42
C TYR A 107 16.94 6.49 -6.92
N ASN A 108 17.96 6.60 -7.76
CA ASN A 108 17.78 6.64 -9.22
C ASN A 108 17.32 5.30 -9.81
N LEU A 109 17.81 4.19 -9.28
CA LEU A 109 17.48 2.85 -9.78
C LEU A 109 16.03 2.44 -9.50
N TYR A 110 15.52 2.79 -8.33
CA TYR A 110 14.23 2.28 -7.87
C TYR A 110 13.32 3.34 -7.25
N PHE A 111 13.80 4.05 -6.24
CA PHE A 111 12.89 4.89 -5.44
C PHE A 111 12.27 6.03 -6.26
N LYS A 112 13.05 6.69 -7.09
CA LYS A 112 12.54 7.78 -7.93
C LYS A 112 11.55 7.27 -8.96
N PRO A 113 11.89 6.37 -9.88
CA PRO A 113 10.97 5.95 -10.93
C PRO A 113 9.69 5.32 -10.36
N TYR A 114 9.81 4.47 -9.33
CA TYR A 114 8.65 3.85 -8.70
C TYR A 114 7.74 4.88 -7.99
N ASN A 115 8.32 5.74 -7.15
CA ASN A 115 7.53 6.69 -6.39
C ASN A 115 6.94 7.80 -7.25
N THR A 116 7.60 8.20 -8.34
CA THR A 116 7.03 9.16 -9.31
C THR A 116 5.74 8.62 -9.93
N LYS A 117 5.69 7.32 -10.26
CA LYS A 117 4.45 6.67 -10.71
C LYS A 117 3.36 6.70 -9.64
N VAL A 118 3.72 6.35 -8.39
CA VAL A 118 2.77 6.27 -7.27
C VAL A 118 2.22 7.65 -6.91
N TRP A 119 3.08 8.67 -6.84
CA TRP A 119 2.69 10.02 -6.44
C TRP A 119 2.18 10.90 -7.58
N ARG A 120 2.46 10.53 -8.84
CA ARG A 120 2.11 11.30 -10.06
C ARG A 120 2.57 12.77 -9.99
N ARG A 121 3.71 13.00 -9.33
CA ARG A 121 4.29 14.34 -9.13
C ARG A 121 5.78 14.26 -8.82
N ASP A 122 6.43 15.42 -8.88
CA ASP A 122 7.82 15.57 -8.45
C ASP A 122 7.94 15.27 -6.95
N LEU A 123 8.85 14.37 -6.60
CA LEU A 123 9.05 13.93 -5.22
C LEU A 123 9.54 15.03 -4.29
N SER A 124 10.19 16.08 -4.83
CA SER A 124 10.57 17.28 -4.09
C SER A 124 9.37 18.11 -3.60
N THR A 125 8.16 17.85 -4.13
CA THR A 125 6.92 18.49 -3.69
C THR A 125 6.13 17.65 -2.68
N VAL A 126 6.55 16.42 -2.42
CA VAL A 126 5.86 15.50 -1.52
C VAL A 126 6.30 15.76 -0.07
N PRO A 127 5.38 16.12 0.84
CA PRO A 127 5.71 16.39 2.24
C PRO A 127 6.08 15.13 3.01
N LEU A 128 6.80 15.28 4.14
CA LEU A 128 7.31 14.16 4.94
C LEU A 128 6.38 13.71 6.08
N LYS A 129 5.36 14.49 6.42
CA LYS A 129 4.51 14.22 7.60
C LYS A 129 3.84 12.85 7.60
N TRP A 130 3.54 12.30 6.41
CA TRP A 130 2.91 10.99 6.24
C TRP A 130 3.85 9.81 6.47
N LEU A 131 5.18 10.02 6.41
CA LEU A 131 6.19 8.96 6.53
C LEU A 131 6.25 8.33 7.92
N LYS A 132 5.87 9.08 8.96
CA LYS A 132 6.03 8.64 10.35
C LYS A 132 5.31 7.32 10.60
N GLY A 133 6.09 6.27 10.85
CA GLY A 133 5.58 4.91 11.12
C GLY A 133 5.08 4.14 9.88
N LYS A 134 5.28 4.67 8.68
CA LYS A 134 4.81 4.05 7.42
C LYS A 134 5.87 3.26 6.67
N LEU A 135 7.10 3.73 6.68
CA LEU A 135 8.21 3.06 6.00
C LEU A 135 9.17 2.42 7.01
N PRO A 136 9.71 1.23 6.69
CA PRO A 136 10.87 0.71 7.39
C PRO A 136 12.02 1.71 7.31
N MET A 137 12.75 1.87 8.40
CA MET A 137 13.84 2.84 8.49
C MET A 137 15.14 2.11 8.90
N PRO A 138 15.65 1.19 8.05
CA PRO A 138 16.86 0.44 8.38
C PRO A 138 18.06 1.38 8.51
N THR A 139 18.95 1.11 9.43
CA THR A 139 20.25 1.80 9.51
C THR A 139 21.17 1.34 8.38
N VAL A 140 22.24 2.10 8.11
CA VAL A 140 23.25 1.69 7.13
C VAL A 140 23.87 0.35 7.52
N GLU A 141 24.12 0.15 8.82
CA GLU A 141 24.67 -1.11 9.36
C GLU A 141 23.70 -2.28 9.11
N GLU A 142 22.40 -2.08 9.30
CA GLU A 142 21.40 -3.11 9.01
C GLU A 142 21.32 -3.43 7.52
N ILE A 143 21.36 -2.42 6.64
CA ILE A 143 21.38 -2.62 5.19
C ILE A 143 22.64 -3.43 4.80
N LEU A 144 23.81 -3.03 5.27
CA LEU A 144 25.06 -3.73 4.97
C LEU A 144 25.05 -5.16 5.53
N TYR A 145 24.60 -5.34 6.78
CA TYR A 145 24.48 -6.67 7.39
C TYR A 145 23.54 -7.58 6.59
N ASN A 146 22.38 -7.06 6.17
CA ASN A 146 21.40 -7.83 5.39
C ASN A 146 21.97 -8.24 4.02
N ASN A 147 22.69 -7.35 3.36
CA ASN A 147 23.37 -7.66 2.09
C ASN A 147 24.45 -8.72 2.28
N PHE A 148 25.29 -8.58 3.32
CA PHE A 148 26.40 -9.50 3.58
C PHE A 148 25.92 -10.91 3.92
N ASN A 149 24.79 -11.01 4.62
CA ASN A 149 24.22 -12.29 5.07
C ASN A 149 23.10 -12.80 4.18
N HIS A 150 22.80 -12.12 3.07
CA HIS A 150 21.70 -12.46 2.15
C HIS A 150 20.37 -12.70 2.90
N VAL A 151 19.99 -11.73 3.76
CA VAL A 151 18.82 -11.88 4.63
C VAL A 151 17.53 -11.77 3.80
N GLU A 152 16.73 -12.83 3.79
CA GLU A 152 15.46 -12.90 3.06
C GLU A 152 14.34 -12.09 3.76
N GLU A 153 13.37 -11.60 2.97
CA GLU A 153 12.21 -10.81 3.45
C GLU A 153 11.46 -11.49 4.60
N LYS A 154 11.30 -12.80 4.56
CA LYS A 154 10.60 -13.58 5.62
C LYS A 154 11.18 -13.49 7.02
N LYS A 155 12.37 -12.92 7.18
CA LYS A 155 12.99 -12.63 8.49
C LYS A 155 12.65 -11.25 9.03
N PHE A 156 11.99 -10.39 8.23
CA PHE A 156 11.61 -9.05 8.67
C PHE A 156 10.27 -9.03 9.41
N VAL A 157 10.09 -8.01 10.22
CA VAL A 157 8.80 -7.72 10.87
C VAL A 157 7.77 -7.42 9.77
N HIS A 158 6.59 -8.05 9.86
CA HIS A 158 5.55 -8.03 8.82
C HIS A 158 5.85 -8.84 7.54
N SER A 159 6.75 -9.79 7.63
CA SER A 159 7.00 -10.75 6.54
C SER A 159 5.88 -11.78 6.35
N ARG A 160 4.86 -11.76 7.19
CA ARG A 160 3.71 -12.66 7.16
C ARG A 160 2.43 -11.90 7.37
N PHE A 161 1.36 -12.42 6.74
CA PHE A 161 0.01 -11.89 6.91
C PHE A 161 -1.01 -13.03 6.96
N TRP A 162 -2.18 -12.70 7.46
CA TRP A 162 -3.34 -13.57 7.43
C TRP A 162 -4.25 -13.15 6.28
N TYR A 163 -4.77 -14.16 5.58
CA TYR A 163 -5.72 -13.93 4.52
C TYR A 163 -6.86 -14.95 4.60
N GLU A 164 -8.04 -14.55 4.22
CA GLU A 164 -9.24 -15.37 4.29
C GLU A 164 -9.17 -16.52 3.29
N ARG A 165 -9.51 -17.72 3.75
CA ARG A 165 -9.54 -18.90 2.86
C ARG A 165 -10.54 -18.75 1.74
N GLN A 166 -11.66 -18.04 1.99
CA GLN A 166 -12.72 -17.80 1.02
C GLN A 166 -13.28 -16.38 1.18
N GLY A 167 -13.76 -15.80 0.05
CA GLY A 167 -14.44 -14.51 0.03
C GLY A 167 -13.51 -13.28 0.07
N GLY A 168 -12.21 -13.48 0.30
CA GLY A 168 -11.24 -12.40 0.43
C GLY A 168 -11.61 -11.42 1.54
N SER A 169 -11.05 -10.23 1.55
CA SER A 169 -11.27 -9.23 2.62
C SER A 169 -12.76 -8.81 2.80
N GLN A 170 -13.63 -9.12 1.83
CA GLN A 170 -15.08 -8.94 2.00
C GLN A 170 -15.63 -9.81 3.11
N PHE A 171 -15.09 -11.03 3.29
CA PHE A 171 -15.49 -11.93 4.37
C PHE A 171 -15.34 -11.29 5.77
N ILE A 172 -14.27 -10.52 6.00
CA ILE A 172 -14.08 -9.80 7.26
C ILE A 172 -15.20 -8.80 7.47
N ILE A 173 -15.50 -7.98 6.44
CA ILE A 173 -16.53 -6.96 6.53
C ILE A 173 -17.89 -7.58 6.77
N ASP A 174 -18.22 -8.63 6.04
CA ASP A 174 -19.51 -9.34 6.17
C ASP A 174 -19.69 -9.93 7.59
N ARG A 175 -18.62 -10.43 8.21
CA ARG A 175 -18.64 -10.95 9.57
C ARG A 175 -18.78 -9.82 10.61
N LEU A 176 -17.97 -8.77 10.51
CA LEU A 176 -17.97 -7.67 11.48
C LEU A 176 -19.23 -6.82 11.40
N SER A 177 -19.92 -6.83 10.27
CA SER A 177 -21.17 -6.09 10.08
C SER A 177 -22.42 -6.82 10.62
N GLN A 178 -22.29 -8.08 11.04
CA GLN A 178 -23.43 -8.85 11.56
C GLN A 178 -24.03 -8.20 12.81
N GLY A 179 -25.34 -7.98 12.77
CA GLY A 179 -26.08 -7.39 13.88
C GLY A 179 -25.97 -5.85 13.98
N LEU A 180 -25.30 -5.21 13.02
CA LEU A 180 -25.31 -3.76 12.88
C LEU A 180 -26.45 -3.31 11.98
N ASP A 181 -27.04 -2.16 12.31
CA ASP A 181 -28.01 -1.49 11.44
C ASP A 181 -27.22 -0.69 10.37
N ILE A 182 -27.28 -1.15 9.12
CA ILE A 182 -26.51 -0.60 8.01
C ILE A 182 -27.43 -0.18 6.88
N THR A 183 -27.45 1.11 6.57
CA THR A 183 -28.15 1.66 5.41
C THR A 183 -27.14 1.94 4.30
N CYS A 184 -27.16 1.12 3.24
CA CYS A 184 -26.35 1.32 2.04
C CYS A 184 -26.99 2.34 1.09
N ASN A 185 -26.13 3.02 0.30
CA ASN A 185 -26.55 4.04 -0.68
C ASN A 185 -27.31 5.22 -0.04
N ALA A 186 -27.10 5.46 1.25
CA ALA A 186 -27.60 6.66 1.90
C ALA A 186 -26.78 7.87 1.43
N ASP A 187 -27.44 8.83 0.79
CA ASP A 187 -26.82 10.08 0.38
C ASP A 187 -26.91 11.08 1.55
N ILE A 188 -25.78 11.32 2.22
CA ILE A 188 -25.72 12.25 3.35
C ILE A 188 -25.61 13.67 2.82
N GLN A 189 -26.63 14.48 3.09
CA GLN A 189 -26.73 15.86 2.64
C GLN A 189 -26.36 16.88 3.70
N GLU A 190 -26.62 16.54 4.97
CA GLU A 190 -26.37 17.44 6.08
C GLU A 190 -26.01 16.69 7.36
N ILE A 191 -25.08 17.25 8.09
CA ILE A 191 -24.74 16.86 9.47
C ILE A 191 -24.75 18.14 10.32
N LYS A 192 -25.56 18.18 11.36
CA LYS A 192 -25.64 19.34 12.26
C LYS A 192 -25.71 18.92 13.72
N ASN A 193 -25.34 19.81 14.63
CA ASN A 193 -25.48 19.59 16.06
C ASN A 193 -26.66 20.44 16.58
N GLU A 194 -27.66 19.78 17.11
CA GLU A 194 -28.83 20.42 17.70
C GLU A 194 -29.15 19.80 19.06
N ASN A 195 -29.35 20.63 20.09
CA ASN A 195 -29.73 20.19 21.42
C ASN A 195 -28.86 19.06 22.00
N SER A 196 -27.53 19.13 21.77
CA SER A 196 -26.55 18.14 22.22
C SER A 196 -26.61 16.78 21.48
N HIS A 197 -27.35 16.69 20.40
CA HIS A 197 -27.38 15.53 19.50
C HIS A 197 -26.86 15.91 18.13
N TRP A 198 -26.32 14.91 17.43
CA TRP A 198 -25.97 15.03 16.03
C TRP A 198 -27.15 14.61 15.17
N ILE A 199 -27.55 15.46 14.25
CA ILE A 199 -28.61 15.17 13.28
C ILE A 199 -27.93 14.89 11.94
N VAL A 200 -28.16 13.71 11.39
CA VAL A 200 -27.68 13.29 10.07
C VAL A 200 -28.88 13.05 9.20
N ASN A 201 -29.11 13.88 8.19
CA ASN A 201 -30.31 13.83 7.32
C ASN A 201 -31.62 13.80 8.10
N GLU A 202 -31.91 14.30 9.17
CA GLU A 202 -33.13 14.24 9.99
C GLU A 202 -33.13 13.19 11.11
N GLU A 203 -32.17 12.24 11.13
CA GLU A 203 -32.04 11.27 12.22
C GLU A 203 -31.10 11.76 13.31
N ALA A 204 -31.46 11.54 14.58
CA ALA A 204 -30.68 11.96 15.73
C ALA A 204 -29.74 10.85 16.22
N PHE A 205 -28.47 11.21 16.48
CA PHE A 205 -27.43 10.33 17.00
C PHE A 205 -26.68 10.99 18.17
N ASP A 206 -26.25 10.19 19.12
CA ASP A 206 -25.40 10.65 20.22
C ASP A 206 -23.99 11.01 19.76
N LYS A 207 -23.47 10.26 18.78
CA LYS A 207 -22.12 10.45 18.22
C LYS A 207 -22.10 10.14 16.73
N VAL A 208 -21.27 10.85 16.00
CA VAL A 208 -21.01 10.61 14.57
C VAL A 208 -19.51 10.41 14.36
N VAL A 209 -19.14 9.36 13.64
CA VAL A 209 -17.77 9.12 13.16
C VAL A 209 -17.79 9.23 11.65
N TYR A 210 -17.23 10.32 11.13
CA TYR A 210 -17.16 10.54 9.69
C TYR A 210 -15.92 9.86 9.10
N CYS A 211 -16.13 8.90 8.20
CA CYS A 211 -15.06 8.17 7.50
C CYS A 211 -15.04 8.49 6.00
N GLY A 212 -15.75 9.51 5.55
CA GLY A 212 -15.82 9.93 4.15
C GLY A 212 -14.66 10.86 3.74
N ASN A 213 -14.76 11.41 2.53
CA ASN A 213 -13.77 12.34 2.02
C ASN A 213 -13.82 13.66 2.80
N ILE A 214 -12.70 14.01 3.46
CA ILE A 214 -12.61 15.22 4.27
C ILE A 214 -12.93 16.51 3.48
N LYS A 215 -12.71 16.54 2.15
CA LYS A 215 -13.05 17.68 1.30
C LYS A 215 -14.57 17.95 1.23
N GLN A 216 -15.39 16.95 1.51
CA GLN A 216 -16.83 17.11 1.57
C GLN A 216 -17.34 17.57 2.95
N LEU A 217 -16.50 17.42 3.98
CA LEU A 217 -16.92 17.68 5.35
C LEU A 217 -17.38 19.13 5.60
N PRO A 218 -16.73 20.18 5.06
CA PRO A 218 -17.20 21.58 5.24
C PRO A 218 -18.61 21.81 4.69
N SER A 219 -18.97 21.19 3.56
CA SER A 219 -20.30 21.31 3.01
C SER A 219 -21.36 20.55 3.80
N LEU A 220 -21.00 19.39 4.36
CA LEU A 220 -21.91 18.58 5.17
C LEU A 220 -22.15 19.17 6.56
N LEU A 221 -21.13 19.84 7.14
CA LEU A 221 -21.16 20.46 8.48
C LEU A 221 -21.25 21.99 8.38
N ALA A 222 -22.18 22.51 7.59
CA ALA A 222 -22.30 23.96 7.34
C ALA A 222 -22.49 24.82 8.60
N SER A 223 -22.90 24.21 9.72
CA SER A 223 -23.02 24.89 11.03
C SER A 223 -21.68 25.08 11.76
N ILE A 224 -20.61 24.45 11.29
CA ILE A 224 -19.26 24.56 11.87
C ILE A 224 -18.39 25.46 10.97
N ASP A 225 -17.73 26.42 11.61
CA ASP A 225 -16.80 27.31 10.91
C ASP A 225 -15.47 26.58 10.63
N PHE A 226 -15.21 26.32 9.36
CA PHE A 226 -13.96 25.75 8.86
C PHE A 226 -12.99 26.82 8.30
N ALA A 227 -13.30 28.12 8.42
CA ALA A 227 -12.50 29.19 7.80
C ALA A 227 -10.99 29.11 8.12
N GLY A 228 -10.64 28.64 9.32
CA GLY A 228 -9.26 28.41 9.72
C GLY A 228 -8.55 27.22 9.04
N PHE A 229 -9.28 26.35 8.35
CA PHE A 229 -8.76 25.11 7.73
C PHE A 229 -9.16 24.96 6.26
N THR A 230 -9.90 25.92 5.70
CA THR A 230 -10.42 25.82 4.33
C THR A 230 -9.30 25.62 3.32
N LYS A 231 -8.23 26.43 3.44
CA LYS A 231 -7.08 26.32 2.54
C LYS A 231 -6.40 24.95 2.63
N GLU A 232 -6.16 24.47 3.85
CA GLU A 232 -5.53 23.16 4.07
C GLU A 232 -6.39 22.01 3.55
N ILE A 233 -7.71 22.10 3.66
CA ILE A 233 -8.65 21.10 3.13
C ILE A 233 -8.67 21.16 1.60
N ASP A 234 -8.71 22.34 1.00
CA ASP A 234 -8.73 22.52 -0.44
C ASP A 234 -7.41 22.10 -1.11
N ASP A 235 -6.28 22.37 -0.43
CA ASP A 235 -4.94 21.99 -0.88
C ASP A 235 -4.68 20.48 -0.82
N LEU A 236 -5.55 19.67 -0.16
CA LEU A 236 -5.41 18.22 -0.18
C LEU A 236 -5.63 17.70 -1.60
N GLU A 237 -4.64 16.97 -2.08
CA GLU A 237 -4.72 16.32 -3.38
C GLU A 237 -4.87 14.80 -3.21
N SER A 238 -5.67 14.21 -4.05
CA SER A 238 -5.87 12.76 -4.12
C SER A 238 -6.04 12.35 -5.57
N HIS A 239 -5.57 11.17 -5.88
CA HIS A 239 -5.82 10.49 -7.15
C HIS A 239 -6.43 9.12 -6.87
N GLY A 240 -7.02 8.53 -7.89
CA GLY A 240 -7.60 7.20 -7.81
C GLY A 240 -6.60 6.09 -8.13
N THR A 241 -7.13 4.92 -8.34
CA THR A 241 -6.40 3.75 -8.81
C THR A 241 -7.25 3.03 -9.85
N THR A 242 -6.66 2.70 -10.99
CA THR A 242 -7.25 1.79 -11.96
C THR A 242 -6.70 0.38 -11.76
N SER A 243 -7.59 -0.59 -11.62
CA SER A 243 -7.25 -1.99 -11.40
C SER A 243 -7.69 -2.84 -12.59
N VAL A 244 -6.75 -3.55 -13.19
CA VAL A 244 -7.02 -4.49 -14.29
C VAL A 244 -6.93 -5.91 -13.75
N PHE A 245 -8.03 -6.66 -13.86
CA PHE A 245 -8.12 -8.04 -13.39
C PHE A 245 -7.59 -9.00 -14.45
N CYS A 246 -6.57 -9.75 -14.11
CA CYS A 246 -5.87 -10.62 -15.03
C CYS A 246 -5.80 -12.06 -14.50
N GLN A 247 -5.77 -13.01 -15.43
CA GLN A 247 -5.21 -14.33 -15.18
C GLN A 247 -3.74 -14.26 -15.63
N ILE A 248 -2.83 -14.59 -14.74
CA ILE A 248 -1.39 -14.54 -14.96
C ILE A 248 -0.79 -15.93 -14.76
N ASP A 249 0.39 -16.15 -15.31
CA ASP A 249 1.14 -17.39 -15.09
C ASP A 249 1.47 -17.56 -13.61
N GLU A 250 1.52 -18.82 -13.18
CA GLU A 250 1.91 -19.17 -11.82
C GLU A 250 3.31 -18.62 -11.51
N ASN A 251 3.42 -17.99 -10.38
CA ASN A 251 4.68 -17.46 -9.87
C ASN A 251 4.65 -17.46 -8.33
N PRO A 252 5.79 -17.36 -7.64
CA PRO A 252 5.84 -17.44 -6.18
C PRO A 252 5.58 -16.11 -5.46
N TYR A 253 5.30 -15.02 -6.18
CA TYR A 253 5.27 -13.67 -5.60
C TYR A 253 3.90 -13.29 -5.04
N SER A 254 3.92 -12.47 -4.00
CA SER A 254 2.73 -11.79 -3.47
C SER A 254 2.50 -10.44 -4.15
N TRP A 255 3.57 -9.70 -4.40
CA TRP A 255 3.59 -8.42 -5.10
C TRP A 255 4.79 -8.31 -6.03
N ILE A 256 4.57 -7.77 -7.20
CA ILE A 256 5.62 -7.42 -8.16
C ILE A 256 5.59 -5.91 -8.35
N TYR A 257 6.67 -5.23 -8.00
CA TYR A 257 6.83 -3.79 -8.17
C TYR A 257 7.50 -3.47 -9.49
N LEU A 258 6.97 -2.48 -10.21
CA LEU A 258 7.32 -2.15 -11.60
C LEU A 258 7.86 -0.72 -11.69
N PRO A 259 9.15 -0.48 -11.45
CA PRO A 259 9.74 0.86 -11.51
C PRO A 259 9.95 1.41 -12.93
N SER A 260 10.11 0.54 -13.95
CA SER A 260 10.40 0.97 -15.33
C SER A 260 9.35 1.95 -15.86
N ASP A 261 9.79 3.01 -16.55
CA ASP A 261 8.95 4.00 -17.20
C ASP A 261 8.39 3.57 -18.57
N LYS A 262 8.76 2.36 -19.03
CA LYS A 262 8.23 1.78 -20.27
C LYS A 262 6.75 1.43 -20.22
N HIS A 263 6.17 1.39 -19.02
CA HIS A 263 4.76 1.14 -18.78
C HIS A 263 4.25 1.98 -17.60
N GLU A 264 2.97 2.30 -17.62
CA GLU A 264 2.32 3.15 -16.60
C GLU A 264 1.98 2.39 -15.31
N SER A 265 1.79 1.07 -15.37
CA SER A 265 1.50 0.27 -14.20
C SER A 265 2.64 0.33 -13.18
N HIS A 266 2.30 0.41 -11.89
CA HIS A 266 3.31 0.50 -10.83
C HIS A 266 3.50 -0.81 -10.07
N ARG A 267 2.49 -1.69 -10.07
CA ARG A 267 2.61 -3.02 -9.44
C ARG A 267 1.62 -4.03 -9.97
N ILE A 268 1.95 -5.30 -9.77
CA ILE A 268 1.03 -6.43 -9.91
C ILE A 268 0.83 -7.05 -8.53
N ILE A 269 -0.42 -7.24 -8.15
CA ILE A 269 -0.80 -7.93 -6.91
C ILE A 269 -1.19 -9.35 -7.29
N CYS A 270 -0.43 -10.32 -6.84
CA CYS A 270 -0.65 -11.73 -7.13
C CYS A 270 -1.63 -12.34 -6.11
N THR A 271 -2.89 -11.92 -6.17
CA THR A 271 -3.94 -12.30 -5.21
C THR A 271 -4.20 -13.80 -5.18
N GLY A 272 -3.88 -14.50 -6.27
CA GLY A 272 -3.95 -15.97 -6.33
C GLY A 272 -3.02 -16.69 -5.36
N ASN A 273 -1.94 -16.03 -4.91
CA ASN A 273 -1.03 -16.54 -3.90
C ASN A 273 -1.46 -16.20 -2.45
N PHE A 274 -2.47 -15.36 -2.28
CA PHE A 274 -3.01 -15.08 -0.94
C PHE A 274 -3.88 -16.23 -0.43
N SER A 275 -4.69 -16.81 -1.32
CA SER A 275 -5.44 -18.03 -1.08
C SER A 275 -5.63 -18.81 -2.40
N PRO A 276 -5.43 -20.14 -2.40
CA PRO A 276 -5.71 -20.97 -3.59
C PRO A 276 -7.16 -20.84 -4.08
N ASN A 277 -8.10 -20.55 -3.19
CA ASN A 277 -9.52 -20.39 -3.50
C ASN A 277 -9.83 -19.10 -4.28
N ASN A 278 -8.86 -18.22 -4.46
CA ASN A 278 -9.00 -17.06 -5.34
C ASN A 278 -8.88 -17.43 -6.82
N ASN A 279 -8.31 -18.60 -7.12
CA ASN A 279 -8.06 -19.06 -8.49
C ASN A 279 -9.19 -19.96 -8.98
N SER A 280 -9.57 -19.84 -10.25
CA SER A 280 -10.61 -20.68 -10.89
C SER A 280 -10.06 -21.61 -11.98
N ARG A 281 -8.81 -21.41 -12.40
CA ARG A 281 -8.19 -22.20 -13.49
C ARG A 281 -6.93 -22.89 -12.99
N GLU A 282 -6.72 -24.11 -13.50
CA GLU A 282 -5.46 -24.84 -13.31
C GLU A 282 -4.32 -24.11 -14.08
N ASN A 283 -3.13 -24.09 -13.49
CA ASN A 283 -1.90 -23.50 -14.04
C ASN A 283 -1.98 -21.99 -14.34
N MET A 284 -2.95 -21.31 -13.75
CA MET A 284 -3.06 -19.85 -13.80
C MET A 284 -3.50 -19.30 -12.44
N MET A 285 -3.10 -18.10 -12.14
CA MET A 285 -3.47 -17.44 -10.89
C MET A 285 -4.08 -16.07 -11.13
N THR A 286 -4.87 -15.61 -10.18
CA THR A 286 -5.42 -14.25 -10.21
C THR A 286 -4.35 -13.23 -9.93
N GLY A 287 -4.27 -12.22 -10.77
CA GLY A 287 -3.42 -11.04 -10.60
C GLY A 287 -4.21 -9.77 -10.85
N THR A 288 -3.87 -8.71 -10.15
CA THR A 288 -4.40 -7.37 -10.39
C THR A 288 -3.26 -6.44 -10.75
N VAL A 289 -3.29 -5.91 -11.97
CA VAL A 289 -2.36 -4.88 -12.41
C VAL A 289 -2.91 -3.53 -12.00
N GLU A 290 -2.12 -2.75 -11.28
CA GLU A 290 -2.55 -1.45 -10.77
C GLU A 290 -1.82 -0.29 -11.42
N PHE A 291 -2.62 0.70 -11.77
CA PHE A 291 -2.21 2.00 -12.26
C PHE A 291 -2.62 3.07 -11.26
N THR A 292 -1.80 4.06 -11.08
CA THR A 292 -2.17 5.24 -10.30
C THR A 292 -3.03 6.15 -11.16
N ASP A 293 -4.19 6.58 -10.61
CA ASP A 293 -5.19 7.38 -11.28
C ASP A 293 -5.96 6.63 -12.38
N TYR A 294 -6.81 7.35 -13.13
CA TYR A 294 -7.55 6.79 -14.25
C TYR A 294 -6.63 6.59 -15.45
N ILE A 295 -6.72 5.42 -16.05
CA ILE A 295 -6.10 5.12 -17.34
C ILE A 295 -7.18 4.59 -18.30
N SER A 296 -7.14 5.01 -19.55
CA SER A 296 -8.11 4.55 -20.55
C SER A 296 -7.89 3.08 -20.92
N LYS A 297 -8.93 2.45 -21.46
CA LYS A 297 -8.82 1.05 -21.91
C LYS A 297 -7.78 0.89 -23.05
N ASP A 298 -7.70 1.87 -23.92
CA ASP A 298 -6.76 1.81 -25.06
C ASP A 298 -5.33 1.95 -24.55
N ASP A 299 -5.06 2.88 -23.63
CA ASP A 299 -3.74 3.01 -23.00
C ASP A 299 -3.34 1.75 -22.20
N ILE A 300 -4.30 1.06 -21.56
CA ILE A 300 -4.03 -0.21 -20.86
C ILE A 300 -3.55 -1.30 -21.82
N LEU A 301 -4.10 -1.35 -23.04
CA LEU A 301 -3.73 -2.36 -24.02
C LEU A 301 -2.37 -2.11 -24.67
N ASP A 302 -1.89 -0.87 -24.62
CA ASP A 302 -0.59 -0.45 -25.16
C ASP A 302 0.54 -0.54 -24.09
N ASN A 303 0.21 -0.82 -22.83
CA ASN A 303 1.13 -0.97 -21.69
C ASN A 303 1.40 -2.45 -21.38
#